data_d061b9e080ef8f6456687b7adece2bc4
#
_entry.id   d061b9e080ef8f6456687b7adece2bc4
#
_cell.length_a   1.000
_cell.length_b   1.000
_cell.length_c   1.000
_cell.angle_alpha   90.00
_cell.angle_beta   90.00
_cell.angle_gamma   90.00
#
_symmetry.space_group_name_H-M   'P 1'
#
loop_
_entity.id
_entity.type
_entity.pdbx_description
1 polymer ?
#
loop_
_entity_poly.entity_id
_entity_poly.type
_entity_poly.pdbx_seq_one_letter_code
_entity_poly.pdbx_strand_id
1 'polypeptide(L)'
;MRKNVFSLFLFLFFSVVFLGIPSWAQQEAKNVSPILGKLKKAQESLQDFTADIEQVKTSSLFQEPMVSHGKMRLKRPNQIWVEMYPPYPTITVLNKGVLLIYFPDERVAQRYQVAGNPVLAKWLLFFQNPIDTLGKKIWLQEEKEEEVVLGIDPAEDLAIFQGVRISIDTSNWLPKRLELTEKSGDRTIINYHNIRTNVGIPDSSFHLRLPPDVEIIEPMKPQ
;
A
#
# COMPACT_ATOMS: atom_id res chain seq x y z
N MET A 1 -15.38 -41.03 66.96
CA MET A 1 -14.72 -40.21 68.02
C MET A 1 -14.50 -38.82 67.45
N ARG A 2 -15.12 -37.92 68.10
CA ARG A 2 -14.79 -36.50 68.41
C ARG A 2 -14.68 -35.59 67.21
N LYS A 3 -15.70 -34.69 66.92
CA LYS A 3 -15.96 -33.43 67.62
C LYS A 3 -14.86 -32.40 67.26
N ASN A 4 -15.11 -31.23 66.80
CA ASN A 4 -16.05 -30.16 67.10
C ASN A 4 -15.90 -29.10 65.96
N VAL A 5 -16.96 -28.55 65.40
CA VAL A 5 -17.61 -27.31 65.87
C VAL A 5 -16.62 -26.20 66.19
N PHE A 6 -16.54 -25.25 65.32
CA PHE A 6 -16.75 -23.85 65.73
C PHE A 6 -17.29 -23.04 64.56
N SER A 7 -18.51 -22.73 64.73
CA SER A 7 -19.26 -21.63 64.17
C SER A 7 -18.59 -20.32 64.50
N LEU A 8 -18.62 -19.35 63.67
CA LEU A 8 -19.19 -18.06 64.02
C LEU A 8 -18.72 -16.96 63.05
N PHE A 9 -19.70 -16.33 62.43
CA PHE A 9 -19.81 -14.89 62.20
C PHE A 9 -18.61 -14.15 61.60
N LEU A 10 -18.79 -13.56 60.44
CA LEU A 10 -19.05 -12.15 60.43
C LEU A 10 -19.24 -11.62 58.99
N PHE A 11 -20.42 -11.10 58.78
CA PHE A 11 -20.69 -9.82 58.11
C PHE A 11 -19.92 -9.47 56.84
N LEU A 12 -20.67 -9.54 55.71
CA LEU A 12 -20.98 -8.36 54.88
C LEU A 12 -19.90 -7.27 54.85
N PHE A 13 -19.14 -7.30 53.78
CA PHE A 13 -18.83 -6.03 53.11
C PHE A 13 -18.84 -6.32 51.58
N PHE A 14 -20.05 -6.15 51.02
CA PHE A 14 -20.22 -6.09 49.58
C PHE A 14 -19.70 -4.71 49.14
N SER A 15 -18.40 -4.58 49.11
CA SER A 15 -17.76 -3.47 48.42
C SER A 15 -17.88 -3.73 46.91
N VAL A 16 -18.91 -3.16 46.32
CA VAL A 16 -19.03 -2.96 44.88
C VAL A 16 -17.85 -2.08 44.47
N VAL A 17 -16.71 -2.71 44.17
CA VAL A 17 -15.66 -2.05 43.41
C VAL A 17 -16.24 -1.89 42.03
N PHE A 18 -16.82 -0.76 41.76
CA PHE A 18 -16.98 -0.24 40.43
C PHE A 18 -15.57 -0.07 39.85
N LEU A 19 -15.03 -1.17 39.32
CA LEU A 19 -13.94 -1.07 38.39
C LEU A 19 -14.48 -0.34 37.17
N GLY A 20 -14.31 0.97 37.18
CA GLY A 20 -14.56 1.81 36.04
C GLY A 20 -13.76 1.17 34.87
N ILE A 21 -14.50 0.59 33.96
CA ILE A 21 -13.95 0.18 32.66
C ILE A 21 -13.40 1.49 32.07
N PRO A 22 -12.10 1.60 31.84
CA PRO A 22 -11.56 2.83 31.27
C PRO A 22 -12.24 3.05 29.92
N SER A 23 -12.87 4.20 29.78
CA SER A 23 -13.66 4.65 28.62
C SER A 23 -12.81 4.99 27.39
N TRP A 24 -11.70 4.29 27.16
CA TRP A 24 -10.84 4.48 26.00
C TRP A 24 -11.09 3.49 24.86
N ALA A 25 -12.16 2.72 24.95
CA ALA A 25 -12.50 1.69 23.94
C ALA A 25 -13.60 2.11 22.94
N GLN A 26 -14.07 3.35 22.96
CA GLN A 26 -14.95 3.88 21.93
C GLN A 26 -14.30 5.09 21.25
N GLN A 27 -13.26 4.82 20.49
CA GLN A 27 -12.88 5.73 19.42
C GLN A 27 -13.99 5.59 18.37
N GLU A 28 -14.94 6.53 18.40
CA GLU A 28 -15.96 6.65 17.34
C GLU A 28 -15.21 6.59 16.01
N ALA A 29 -15.57 5.62 15.17
CA ALA A 29 -14.98 5.50 13.84
C ALA A 29 -15.30 6.80 13.10
N LYS A 30 -14.34 7.74 13.08
CA LYS A 30 -14.50 9.01 12.38
C LYS A 30 -14.99 8.71 10.97
N ASN A 31 -16.04 9.40 10.54
CA ASN A 31 -16.63 9.20 9.23
C ASN A 31 -15.60 9.53 8.13
N VAL A 32 -15.08 8.50 7.46
CA VAL A 32 -14.08 8.61 6.40
C VAL A 32 -14.69 9.08 5.06
N SER A 33 -16.01 9.02 4.91
CA SER A 33 -16.70 9.31 3.64
C SER A 33 -16.37 10.68 3.03
N PRO A 34 -16.29 11.78 3.79
CA PRO A 34 -15.92 13.08 3.22
C PRO A 34 -14.51 13.10 2.63
N ILE A 35 -13.58 12.41 3.29
CA ILE A 35 -12.18 12.26 2.85
C ILE A 35 -12.13 11.48 1.55
N LEU A 36 -12.81 10.34 1.49
CA LEU A 36 -12.90 9.52 0.28
C LEU A 36 -13.52 10.28 -0.89
N GLY A 37 -14.53 11.12 -0.65
CA GLY A 37 -15.12 11.98 -1.65
C GLY A 37 -14.13 12.98 -2.27
N LYS A 38 -13.28 13.60 -1.45
CA LYS A 38 -12.24 14.53 -1.91
C LYS A 38 -11.15 13.80 -2.70
N LEU A 39 -10.71 12.63 -2.22
CA LEU A 39 -9.76 11.79 -2.92
C LEU A 39 -10.27 11.33 -4.29
N LYS A 40 -11.52 10.87 -4.35
CA LYS A 40 -12.15 10.46 -5.60
C LYS A 40 -12.17 11.61 -6.62
N LYS A 41 -12.57 12.81 -6.18
CA LYS A 41 -12.57 14.00 -7.03
C LYS A 41 -11.17 14.35 -7.55
N ALA A 42 -10.15 14.28 -6.71
CA ALA A 42 -8.76 14.51 -7.13
C ALA A 42 -8.30 13.46 -8.14
N GLN A 43 -8.65 12.18 -7.93
CA GLN A 43 -8.34 11.10 -8.86
C GLN A 43 -9.06 11.24 -10.20
N GLU A 44 -10.32 11.67 -10.23
CA GLU A 44 -11.08 11.87 -11.47
C GLU A 44 -10.45 12.91 -12.39
N SER A 45 -9.83 13.93 -11.81
CA SER A 45 -9.13 14.99 -12.55
C SER A 45 -7.73 14.59 -13.05
N LEU A 46 -7.19 13.46 -12.58
CA LEU A 46 -5.84 13.01 -12.88
C LEU A 46 -5.78 12.31 -14.23
N GLN A 47 -5.05 12.88 -15.20
CA GLN A 47 -4.77 12.27 -16.50
C GLN A 47 -3.41 11.57 -16.49
N ASP A 48 -2.41 12.25 -15.98
CA ASP A 48 -1.07 11.72 -15.80
C ASP A 48 -0.43 12.26 -14.51
N PHE A 49 0.59 11.53 -14.07
CA PHE A 49 1.27 11.76 -12.81
C PHE A 49 2.75 11.40 -12.97
N THR A 50 3.65 12.20 -12.42
CA THR A 50 5.07 11.87 -12.28
C THR A 50 5.55 12.26 -10.89
N ALA A 51 6.44 11.43 -10.33
CA ALA A 51 7.06 11.67 -9.04
C ALA A 51 8.48 11.10 -9.00
N ASP A 52 9.33 11.70 -8.19
CA ASP A 52 10.50 11.02 -7.65
C ASP A 52 10.03 10.15 -6.49
N ILE A 53 10.60 8.95 -6.37
CA ILE A 53 10.24 7.99 -5.31
C ILE A 53 11.47 7.58 -4.50
N GLU A 54 11.26 7.44 -3.21
CA GLU A 54 12.17 6.77 -2.30
C GLU A 54 11.44 5.55 -1.74
N GLN A 55 12.05 4.38 -1.92
CA GLN A 55 11.54 3.12 -1.39
C GLN A 55 12.44 2.65 -0.26
N VAL A 56 11.84 2.41 0.91
CA VAL A 56 12.52 1.80 2.06
C VAL A 56 11.89 0.43 2.30
N LYS A 57 12.68 -0.63 2.14
CA LYS A 57 12.25 -2.00 2.40
C LYS A 57 12.93 -2.55 3.64
N THR A 58 12.12 -2.99 4.60
CA THR A 58 12.57 -3.67 5.83
C THR A 58 12.10 -5.11 5.78
N SER A 59 13.01 -6.05 6.03
CA SER A 59 12.70 -7.48 6.10
C SER A 59 13.48 -8.10 7.24
N SER A 60 12.94 -9.16 7.84
CA SER A 60 13.66 -9.95 8.84
C SER A 60 14.91 -10.65 8.29
N LEU A 61 15.05 -10.71 6.97
CA LEU A 61 16.21 -11.30 6.29
C LEU A 61 17.40 -10.34 6.20
N PHE A 62 17.19 -9.04 6.41
CA PHE A 62 18.22 -8.02 6.30
C PHE A 62 18.46 -7.35 7.65
N GLN A 63 19.73 -7.08 7.97
CA GLN A 63 20.09 -6.39 9.21
C GLN A 63 19.71 -4.91 9.19
N GLU A 64 19.73 -4.31 7.99
CA GLU A 64 19.43 -2.89 7.78
C GLU A 64 18.36 -2.72 6.70
N PRO A 65 17.56 -1.64 6.78
CA PRO A 65 16.61 -1.31 5.73
C PRO A 65 17.31 -1.07 4.38
N MET A 66 16.74 -1.61 3.31
CA MET A 66 17.20 -1.32 1.96
C MET A 66 16.52 -0.03 1.47
N VAL A 67 17.32 0.97 1.14
CA VAL A 67 16.84 2.24 0.58
C VAL A 67 17.17 2.31 -0.90
N SER A 68 16.17 2.60 -1.71
CA SER A 68 16.30 2.74 -3.16
C SER A 68 15.58 4.01 -3.60
N HIS A 69 16.12 4.68 -4.62
CA HIS A 69 15.52 5.88 -5.20
C HIS A 69 15.14 5.62 -6.65
N GLY A 70 14.17 6.37 -7.14
CA GLY A 70 13.72 6.17 -8.51
C GLY A 70 12.75 7.23 -8.98
N LYS A 71 12.14 6.97 -10.13
CA LYS A 71 11.08 7.79 -10.72
C LYS A 71 9.88 6.96 -11.09
N MET A 72 8.72 7.56 -10.92
CA MET A 72 7.46 6.97 -11.33
C MET A 72 6.75 7.89 -12.32
N ARG A 73 6.12 7.29 -13.32
CA ARG A 73 5.18 7.93 -14.24
C ARG A 73 3.95 7.05 -14.35
N LEU A 74 2.81 7.68 -14.34
CA LEU A 74 1.52 7.02 -14.54
C LEU A 74 0.74 7.84 -15.57
N LYS A 75 0.07 7.17 -16.50
CA LYS A 75 -0.89 7.80 -17.40
C LYS A 75 -2.12 6.93 -17.52
N ARG A 76 -3.27 7.53 -17.37
CA ARG A 76 -4.54 6.83 -17.54
C ARG A 76 -4.79 6.46 -18.99
N PRO A 77 -5.47 5.35 -19.23
CA PRO A 77 -6.12 4.50 -18.21
C PRO A 77 -5.20 3.47 -17.56
N ASN A 78 -4.09 3.06 -18.18
CA ASN A 78 -3.35 1.86 -17.74
C ASN A 78 -1.88 1.83 -18.17
N GLN A 79 -1.21 2.99 -18.16
CA GLN A 79 0.22 3.06 -18.43
C GLN A 79 0.98 3.43 -17.15
N ILE A 80 2.00 2.64 -16.81
CA ILE A 80 2.85 2.83 -15.63
C ILE A 80 4.30 2.65 -16.06
N TRP A 81 5.18 3.48 -15.55
CA TRP A 81 6.62 3.35 -15.60
C TRP A 81 7.18 3.62 -14.22
N VAL A 82 7.94 2.67 -13.70
CA VAL A 82 8.73 2.83 -12.48
C VAL A 82 10.16 2.44 -12.77
N GLU A 83 11.08 3.33 -12.51
CA GLU A 83 12.51 3.14 -12.69
C GLU A 83 13.20 3.34 -11.35
N MET A 84 13.82 2.28 -10.84
CA MET A 84 14.66 2.32 -9.65
C MET A 84 16.11 2.41 -10.06
N TYR A 85 16.87 3.22 -9.32
CA TYR A 85 18.28 3.46 -9.59
C TYR A 85 19.20 2.52 -8.80
N PRO A 86 20.50 2.44 -9.10
CA PRO A 86 21.45 1.72 -8.28
C PRO A 86 21.32 2.04 -6.79
N PRO A 87 21.59 1.08 -5.89
CA PRO A 87 22.29 -0.19 -6.13
C PRO A 87 21.43 -1.35 -6.64
N TYR A 88 20.11 -1.20 -6.78
CA TYR A 88 19.21 -2.26 -7.24
C TYR A 88 18.36 -1.76 -8.41
N PRO A 89 18.97 -1.55 -9.60
CA PRO A 89 18.27 -0.97 -10.72
C PRO A 89 17.20 -1.92 -11.24
N THR A 90 15.99 -1.41 -11.41
CA THR A 90 14.89 -2.10 -12.07
C THR A 90 14.08 -1.14 -12.91
N ILE A 91 13.52 -1.61 -14.01
CA ILE A 91 12.58 -0.86 -14.81
C ILE A 91 11.30 -1.67 -14.95
N THR A 92 10.21 -1.17 -14.38
CA THR A 92 8.89 -1.79 -14.47
C THR A 92 8.00 -0.95 -15.38
N VAL A 93 7.48 -1.59 -16.43
CA VAL A 93 6.60 -0.92 -17.39
C VAL A 93 5.31 -1.70 -17.55
N LEU A 94 4.18 -1.03 -17.34
CA LEU A 94 2.89 -1.51 -17.80
C LEU A 94 2.48 -0.69 -19.02
N ASN A 95 2.21 -1.38 -20.11
CA ASN A 95 1.67 -0.75 -21.30
C ASN A 95 0.83 -1.75 -22.11
N LYS A 96 -0.35 -1.34 -22.57
CA LYS A 96 -1.27 -2.17 -23.38
C LYS A 96 -1.54 -3.57 -22.80
N GLY A 97 -1.67 -3.66 -21.47
CA GLY A 97 -1.98 -4.92 -20.78
C GLY A 97 -0.79 -5.88 -20.65
N VAL A 98 0.43 -5.44 -20.98
CA VAL A 98 1.66 -6.18 -20.74
C VAL A 98 2.44 -5.50 -19.61
N LEU A 99 2.78 -6.24 -18.57
CA LEU A 99 3.71 -5.82 -17.53
C LEU A 99 5.09 -6.42 -17.87
N LEU A 100 6.09 -5.56 -17.97
CA LEU A 100 7.48 -5.92 -18.18
C LEU A 100 8.30 -5.42 -16.99
N ILE A 101 9.05 -6.31 -16.35
CA ILE A 101 10.00 -5.97 -15.29
C ILE A 101 11.40 -6.33 -15.79
N TYR A 102 12.23 -5.33 -15.98
CA TYR A 102 13.61 -5.49 -16.45
C TYR A 102 14.60 -5.28 -15.31
N PHE A 103 15.54 -6.21 -15.21
CA PHE A 103 16.65 -6.21 -14.25
C PHE A 103 17.95 -5.98 -15.04
N PRO A 104 18.44 -4.73 -15.12
CA PRO A 104 19.61 -4.40 -15.96
C PRO A 104 20.88 -5.17 -15.63
N ASP A 105 21.17 -5.34 -14.32
CA ASP A 105 22.38 -6.01 -13.86
C ASP A 105 22.38 -7.51 -14.18
N GLU A 106 21.21 -8.13 -14.21
CA GLU A 106 21.01 -9.55 -14.51
C GLU A 106 20.83 -9.81 -16.01
N ARG A 107 20.55 -8.76 -16.80
CA ARG A 107 20.16 -8.82 -18.22
C ARG A 107 18.95 -9.73 -18.46
N VAL A 108 17.99 -9.71 -17.54
CA VAL A 108 16.76 -10.50 -17.57
C VAL A 108 15.56 -9.56 -17.57
N ALA A 109 14.54 -9.89 -18.35
CA ALA A 109 13.24 -9.24 -18.31
C ALA A 109 12.15 -10.28 -18.08
N GLN A 110 11.27 -10.02 -17.10
CA GLN A 110 10.09 -10.81 -16.84
C GLN A 110 8.89 -10.17 -17.54
N ARG A 111 8.18 -10.95 -18.36
CA ARG A 111 6.97 -10.49 -19.08
C ARG A 111 5.75 -11.20 -18.55
N TYR A 112 4.73 -10.41 -18.23
CA TYR A 112 3.44 -10.88 -17.75
C TYR A 112 2.31 -10.32 -18.60
N GLN A 113 1.37 -11.18 -18.99
CA GLN A 113 0.09 -10.74 -19.56
C GLN A 113 -0.87 -10.44 -18.41
N VAL A 114 -1.44 -9.22 -18.38
CA VAL A 114 -2.42 -8.82 -17.36
C VAL A 114 -3.73 -9.56 -17.57
N ALA A 115 -4.14 -9.71 -18.84
CA ALA A 115 -5.30 -10.53 -19.18
C ALA A 115 -5.01 -12.00 -18.84
N GLY A 116 -5.87 -12.59 -18.00
CA GLY A 116 -5.69 -13.96 -17.50
C GLY A 116 -4.92 -14.07 -16.19
N ASN A 117 -4.46 -12.96 -15.61
CA ASN A 117 -3.88 -12.93 -14.27
C ASN A 117 -4.69 -11.99 -13.35
N PRO A 118 -5.72 -12.51 -12.65
CA PRO A 118 -6.60 -11.71 -11.83
C PRO A 118 -5.86 -11.00 -10.66
N VAL A 119 -4.82 -11.62 -10.10
CA VAL A 119 -4.01 -11.02 -9.04
C VAL A 119 -3.29 -9.80 -9.59
N LEU A 120 -2.61 -9.93 -10.72
CA LEU A 120 -1.90 -8.83 -11.37
C LEU A 120 -2.86 -7.72 -11.80
N ALA A 121 -4.02 -8.07 -12.37
CA ALA A 121 -5.05 -7.10 -12.75
C ALA A 121 -5.51 -6.26 -11.54
N LYS A 122 -5.71 -6.86 -10.37
CA LYS A 122 -6.08 -6.15 -9.14
C LYS A 122 -4.96 -5.26 -8.61
N TRP A 123 -3.72 -5.74 -8.65
CA TRP A 123 -2.56 -4.90 -8.32
C TRP A 123 -2.51 -3.64 -9.18
N LEU A 124 -2.79 -3.77 -10.45
CA LEU A 124 -2.81 -2.63 -11.36
C LEU A 124 -3.98 -1.70 -11.10
N LEU A 125 -5.15 -2.24 -10.78
CA LEU A 125 -6.30 -1.46 -10.33
C LEU A 125 -5.98 -0.68 -9.03
N PHE A 126 -5.20 -1.27 -8.12
CA PHE A 126 -4.71 -0.59 -6.93
C PHE A 126 -3.94 0.69 -7.24
N PHE A 127 -3.03 0.66 -8.19
CA PHE A 127 -2.28 1.85 -8.61
C PHE A 127 -3.15 2.88 -9.32
N GLN A 128 -4.24 2.45 -9.96
CA GLN A 128 -5.14 3.33 -10.71
C GLN A 128 -6.25 3.94 -9.85
N ASN A 129 -6.83 3.14 -8.98
CA ASN A 129 -7.95 3.50 -8.11
C ASN A 129 -7.77 2.87 -6.72
N PRO A 130 -6.81 3.34 -5.93
CA PRO A 130 -6.53 2.74 -4.63
C PRO A 130 -7.74 2.72 -3.70
N ILE A 131 -8.63 3.70 -3.80
CA ILE A 131 -9.79 3.83 -2.91
C ILE A 131 -10.86 2.78 -3.20
N ASP A 132 -11.15 2.55 -4.47
CA ASP A 132 -12.24 1.65 -4.88
C ASP A 132 -11.83 0.15 -4.86
N THR A 133 -10.51 -0.11 -4.88
CA THR A 133 -9.96 -1.47 -5.06
C THR A 133 -9.23 -2.02 -3.86
N LEU A 134 -8.91 -1.15 -2.88
CA LEU A 134 -7.95 -1.48 -1.83
C LEU A 134 -8.46 -2.37 -0.73
N GLY A 135 -9.72 -2.37 -0.39
CA GLY A 135 -10.01 -3.10 0.81
C GLY A 135 -11.47 -3.29 1.16
N LYS A 136 -11.65 -4.24 2.06
CA LYS A 136 -12.93 -4.48 2.73
C LYS A 136 -13.29 -3.35 3.69
N LYS A 137 -12.27 -2.66 4.23
CA LYS A 137 -12.46 -1.62 5.22
C LYS A 137 -11.38 -0.55 5.10
N ILE A 138 -11.82 0.70 5.06
CA ILE A 138 -10.95 1.89 5.10
C ILE A 138 -11.35 2.70 6.33
N TRP A 139 -10.37 3.14 7.10
CA TRP A 139 -10.61 3.98 8.28
C TRP A 139 -9.61 5.13 8.35
N LEU A 140 -10.05 6.21 8.98
CA LEU A 140 -9.19 7.33 9.29
C LEU A 140 -8.31 6.96 10.49
N GLN A 141 -7.00 6.91 10.28
CA GLN A 141 -6.03 6.60 11.31
C GLN A 141 -5.52 7.87 12.00
N GLU A 142 -5.21 8.88 11.20
CA GLU A 142 -4.70 10.15 11.69
C GLU A 142 -5.20 11.29 10.80
N GLU A 143 -5.44 12.46 11.39
CA GLU A 143 -5.83 13.68 10.69
C GLU A 143 -5.08 14.86 11.29
N LYS A 144 -4.29 15.51 10.46
CA LYS A 144 -3.54 16.73 10.74
C LYS A 144 -3.97 17.80 9.75
N GLU A 145 -3.54 19.03 9.97
CA GLU A 145 -3.86 20.16 9.09
C GLU A 145 -3.46 19.92 7.63
N GLU A 146 -2.25 19.40 7.41
CA GLU A 146 -1.67 19.18 6.07
C GLU A 146 -1.63 17.70 5.64
N GLU A 147 -2.12 16.78 6.47
CA GLU A 147 -1.99 15.35 6.20
C GLU A 147 -3.14 14.55 6.77
N VAL A 148 -3.62 13.61 5.98
CA VAL A 148 -4.57 12.57 6.39
C VAL A 148 -3.91 11.22 6.19
N VAL A 149 -3.98 10.35 7.21
CA VAL A 149 -3.51 8.96 7.12
C VAL A 149 -4.70 8.02 7.14
N LEU A 150 -4.84 7.24 6.09
CA LEU A 150 -5.83 6.18 5.99
C LEU A 150 -5.19 4.83 6.23
N GLY A 151 -5.83 4.03 7.06
CA GLY A 151 -5.57 2.61 7.20
C GLY A 151 -6.53 1.82 6.32
N ILE A 152 -6.08 0.71 5.75
CA ILE A 152 -6.83 -0.10 4.81
C ILE A 152 -6.58 -1.57 5.10
N ASP A 153 -7.66 -2.34 5.31
CA ASP A 153 -7.60 -3.80 5.33
C ASP A 153 -7.60 -4.30 3.88
N PRO A 154 -6.55 -4.97 3.43
CA PRO A 154 -6.48 -5.45 2.05
C PRO A 154 -7.61 -6.41 1.72
N ALA A 155 -8.08 -6.39 0.47
CA ALA A 155 -9.00 -7.39 -0.03
C ALA A 155 -8.36 -8.79 0.01
N GLU A 156 -9.19 -9.86 0.09
CA GLU A 156 -8.68 -11.24 0.28
C GLU A 156 -7.68 -11.71 -0.78
N ASP A 157 -7.83 -11.22 -1.97
CA ASP A 157 -6.95 -11.53 -3.10
C ASP A 157 -5.67 -10.68 -3.15
N LEU A 158 -5.57 -9.63 -2.32
CA LEU A 158 -4.31 -8.97 -1.97
C LEU A 158 -3.72 -9.53 -0.68
N ALA A 159 -4.04 -10.77 -0.36
CA ALA A 159 -3.77 -11.44 0.91
C ALA A 159 -2.28 -11.69 1.25
N ILE A 160 -1.34 -11.26 0.40
CA ILE A 160 0.07 -11.17 0.78
C ILE A 160 0.30 -10.05 1.80
N PHE A 161 -0.55 -8.99 1.79
CA PHE A 161 -0.46 -7.90 2.75
C PHE A 161 -1.33 -8.14 3.97
N GLN A 162 -0.79 -7.76 5.11
CA GLN A 162 -1.48 -7.68 6.38
C GLN A 162 -2.17 -6.33 6.55
N GLY A 163 -1.60 -5.28 5.99
CA GLY A 163 -2.13 -3.92 6.10
C GLY A 163 -1.51 -2.96 5.11
N VAL A 164 -2.28 -1.94 4.78
CA VAL A 164 -1.86 -0.83 3.93
C VAL A 164 -2.15 0.50 4.64
N ARG A 165 -1.23 1.45 4.57
CA ARG A 165 -1.41 2.82 5.05
C ARG A 165 -1.07 3.79 3.93
N ILE A 166 -1.90 4.81 3.78
CA ILE A 166 -1.66 5.87 2.81
C ILE A 166 -1.71 7.21 3.54
N SER A 167 -0.62 7.98 3.46
CA SER A 167 -0.58 9.38 3.85
C SER A 167 -0.86 10.26 2.64
N ILE A 168 -1.73 11.24 2.82
CA ILE A 168 -2.28 12.08 1.77
C ILE A 168 -2.10 13.54 2.16
N ASP A 169 -1.60 14.34 1.25
CA ASP A 169 -1.52 15.79 1.38
C ASP A 169 -2.91 16.42 1.23
N THR A 170 -3.39 17.15 2.24
CA THR A 170 -4.73 17.76 2.23
C THR A 170 -4.85 18.96 1.32
N SER A 171 -3.72 19.56 0.88
CA SER A 171 -3.71 20.71 0.00
C SER A 171 -4.08 20.36 -1.45
N ASN A 172 -3.69 19.15 -1.89
CA ASN A 172 -3.86 18.68 -3.28
C ASN A 172 -4.49 17.29 -3.41
N TRP A 173 -4.69 16.59 -2.30
CA TRP A 173 -5.26 15.23 -2.22
C TRP A 173 -4.44 14.17 -2.98
N LEU A 174 -3.12 14.38 -3.06
CA LEU A 174 -2.18 13.44 -3.65
C LEU A 174 -1.48 12.62 -2.57
N PRO A 175 -1.00 11.40 -2.90
CA PRO A 175 -0.28 10.57 -1.94
C PRO A 175 1.09 11.18 -1.62
N LYS A 176 1.42 11.27 -0.33
CA LYS A 176 2.78 11.59 0.18
C LYS A 176 3.57 10.32 0.46
N ARG A 177 2.87 9.29 0.95
CA ARG A 177 3.50 8.04 1.40
C ARG A 177 2.52 6.87 1.28
N LEU A 178 3.03 5.75 0.79
CA LEU A 178 2.40 4.44 0.81
C LEU A 178 3.22 3.51 1.68
N GLU A 179 2.57 2.78 2.58
CA GLU A 179 3.18 1.82 3.47
C GLU A 179 2.44 0.49 3.35
N LEU A 180 3.19 -0.55 2.98
CA LEU A 180 2.70 -1.90 2.81
C LEU A 180 3.33 -2.78 3.87
N THR A 181 2.54 -3.53 4.61
CA THR A 181 3.01 -4.53 5.57
C THR A 181 2.57 -5.90 5.08
N GLU A 182 3.52 -6.78 4.84
CA GLU A 182 3.28 -8.15 4.43
C GLU A 182 2.95 -9.06 5.62
N LYS A 183 2.32 -10.20 5.40
CA LYS A 183 2.07 -11.20 6.43
C LYS A 183 3.35 -11.82 7.01
N SER A 184 4.43 -11.80 6.25
CA SER A 184 5.79 -12.15 6.71
C SER A 184 6.32 -11.22 7.79
N GLY A 185 5.74 -10.01 7.92
CA GLY A 185 6.26 -8.91 8.72
C GLY A 185 7.16 -7.96 7.93
N ASP A 186 7.46 -8.27 6.68
CA ASP A 186 8.21 -7.38 5.81
C ASP A 186 7.42 -6.11 5.54
N ARG A 187 8.13 -5.01 5.39
CA ARG A 187 7.52 -3.69 5.25
C ARG A 187 8.16 -2.93 4.12
N THR A 188 7.34 -2.38 3.26
CA THR A 188 7.76 -1.52 2.17
C THR A 188 7.11 -0.15 2.33
N ILE A 189 7.93 0.89 2.35
CA ILE A 189 7.50 2.28 2.40
C ILE A 189 7.90 2.94 1.09
N ILE A 190 6.98 3.66 0.47
CA ILE A 190 7.25 4.46 -0.72
C ILE A 190 6.88 5.90 -0.39
N ASN A 191 7.88 6.78 -0.38
CA ASN A 191 7.71 8.22 -0.25
C ASN A 191 7.69 8.84 -1.65
N TYR A 192 6.75 9.77 -1.89
CA TYR A 192 6.58 10.47 -3.15
C TYR A 192 7.04 11.91 -3.00
N HIS A 193 7.94 12.34 -3.89
CA HIS A 193 8.50 13.69 -3.91
C HIS A 193 8.31 14.32 -5.28
N ASN A 194 8.36 15.65 -5.37
CA ASN A 194 8.34 16.40 -6.62
C ASN A 194 7.18 15.98 -7.54
N ILE A 195 6.02 15.74 -6.96
CA ILE A 195 4.84 15.29 -7.70
C ILE A 195 4.41 16.38 -8.69
N ARG A 196 4.16 15.96 -9.93
CA ARG A 196 3.53 16.78 -10.96
C ARG A 196 2.42 15.98 -11.62
N THR A 197 1.31 16.63 -11.87
CA THR A 197 0.11 16.03 -12.46
C THR A 197 -0.26 16.76 -13.74
N ASN A 198 -0.89 16.03 -14.66
CA ASN A 198 -1.45 16.57 -15.91
C ASN A 198 -0.44 17.34 -16.74
N VAL A 199 0.79 16.82 -16.83
CA VAL A 199 1.89 17.42 -17.58
C VAL A 199 1.93 17.00 -19.06
N GLY A 200 0.99 16.15 -19.49
CA GLY A 200 0.90 15.70 -20.88
C GLY A 200 1.97 14.67 -21.26
N ILE A 201 2.18 13.64 -20.42
CA ILE A 201 3.19 12.60 -20.67
C ILE A 201 2.87 11.89 -22.00
N PRO A 202 3.78 11.85 -23.00
CA PRO A 202 3.52 11.18 -24.26
C PRO A 202 3.53 9.64 -24.08
N ASP A 203 2.76 8.92 -24.89
CA ASP A 203 2.65 7.45 -24.83
C ASP A 203 3.99 6.75 -25.08
N SER A 204 4.87 7.38 -25.87
CA SER A 204 6.24 6.89 -26.11
C SER A 204 7.08 6.75 -24.84
N SER A 205 6.75 7.51 -23.78
CA SER A 205 7.42 7.43 -22.47
C SER A 205 7.16 6.12 -21.72
N PHE A 206 6.24 5.29 -22.21
CA PHE A 206 5.89 3.98 -21.65
C PHE A 206 6.33 2.81 -22.53
N HIS A 207 7.30 3.05 -23.41
CA HIS A 207 7.90 2.01 -24.25
C HIS A 207 9.33 1.73 -23.82
N LEU A 208 9.56 0.56 -23.25
CA LEU A 208 10.89 0.07 -22.94
C LEU A 208 11.45 -0.71 -24.12
N ARG A 209 12.60 -0.27 -24.63
CA ARG A 209 13.41 -1.02 -25.60
C ARG A 209 14.47 -1.80 -24.83
N LEU A 210 14.35 -3.11 -24.82
CA LEU A 210 15.34 -3.97 -24.20
C LEU A 210 16.60 -4.08 -25.10
N PRO A 211 17.79 -4.15 -24.52
CA PRO A 211 19.00 -4.55 -25.25
C PRO A 211 18.83 -5.93 -25.93
N PRO A 212 19.52 -6.20 -27.02
CA PRO A 212 19.31 -7.44 -27.78
C PRO A 212 19.78 -8.71 -27.08
N ASP A 213 20.58 -8.58 -26.02
CA ASP A 213 21.15 -9.66 -25.21
C ASP A 213 20.37 -9.93 -23.93
N VAL A 214 19.19 -9.34 -23.79
CA VAL A 214 18.30 -9.55 -22.61
C VAL A 214 17.49 -10.81 -22.81
N GLU A 215 17.57 -11.71 -21.83
CA GLU A 215 16.72 -12.89 -21.76
C GLU A 215 15.30 -12.47 -21.30
N ILE A 216 14.27 -12.90 -22.03
CA ILE A 216 12.87 -12.65 -21.66
C ILE A 216 12.27 -13.93 -21.09
N ILE A 217 11.87 -13.87 -19.81
CA ILE A 217 11.20 -14.95 -19.09
C ILE A 217 9.71 -14.63 -18.99
N GLU A 218 8.85 -15.62 -19.24
CA GLU A 218 7.40 -15.54 -19.05
C GLU A 218 6.98 -16.49 -17.92
N PRO A 219 7.05 -16.05 -16.62
CA PRO A 219 6.90 -16.94 -15.48
C PRO A 219 5.51 -17.56 -15.33
N MET A 220 4.51 -17.01 -16.02
CA MET A 220 3.12 -17.43 -15.91
C MET A 220 2.52 -17.63 -17.31
N LYS A 221 3.13 -18.43 -18.17
CA LYS A 221 2.42 -18.95 -19.34
C LYS A 221 1.33 -19.90 -18.82
N PRO A 222 0.05 -19.73 -19.19
CA PRO A 222 -0.92 -20.79 -18.97
C PRO A 222 -0.42 -22.03 -19.72
N GLN A 223 -0.30 -23.16 -19.02
CA GLN A 223 -0.06 -24.47 -19.62
C GLN A 223 -1.28 -24.90 -20.42
#